data_f47a4b403087d9fd8c4e6883180d88fd
#
_entry.id   f47a4b403087d9fd8c4e6883180d88fd
#
_cell.length_a   1.000
_cell.length_b   1.000
_cell.length_c   1.000
_cell.angle_alpha   90.00
_cell.angle_beta   90.00
_cell.angle_gamma   90.00
#
_symmetry.space_group_name_H-M   'P 1'
#
loop_
_entity.id
_entity.type
_entity.pdbx_description
1 polymer ?
#
loop_
_entity_poly.entity_id
_entity_poly.type
_entity_poly.pdbx_seq_one_letter_code
_entity_poly.pdbx_strand_id
1 'polypeptide(L)'
;MDNAFYRQIYSNIIMELNGYLKENQSLQSVGILTETRPWGKFEVLLDAPDVKVKRITVNPGQRLSYQYHEKRREVWTVVKGMLTIVLDDEKLFRGKGQSIKIPLGDKHRAWNETESPVVFIEVQTGTYFGEDDIIRIKDDYKRN
;
A
#
# COMPACT_ATOMS: atom_id res chain seq x y z
N MET A 1 15.43 37.88 6.95
CA MET A 1 14.77 37.39 5.73
C MET A 1 13.28 37.45 5.94
N ASP A 2 12.61 38.11 5.03
CA ASP A 2 11.18 38.42 5.17
C ASP A 2 10.32 37.17 4.99
N ASN A 3 9.75 36.69 6.08
CA ASN A 3 8.88 35.54 6.14
C ASN A 3 7.58 35.73 5.31
N ALA A 4 7.21 36.99 5.03
CA ALA A 4 6.03 37.33 4.24
C ALA A 4 6.24 37.06 2.74
N PHE A 5 7.45 37.27 2.23
CA PHE A 5 7.79 37.00 0.82
C PHE A 5 7.68 35.52 0.50
N TYR A 6 8.23 34.65 1.33
CA TYR A 6 8.12 33.18 1.14
C TYR A 6 6.68 32.68 1.28
N ARG A 7 5.92 33.22 2.22
CA ARG A 7 4.50 32.90 2.38
C ARG A 7 3.70 33.25 1.14
N GLN A 8 3.98 34.38 0.51
CA GLN A 8 3.32 34.82 -0.71
C GLN A 8 3.64 33.90 -1.89
N ILE A 9 4.91 33.47 -2.03
CA ILE A 9 5.32 32.52 -3.08
C ILE A 9 4.62 31.18 -2.88
N TYR A 10 4.63 30.64 -1.66
CA TYR A 10 3.94 29.38 -1.36
C TYR A 10 2.44 29.45 -1.65
N SER A 11 1.80 30.54 -1.25
CA SER A 11 0.38 30.77 -1.50
C SER A 11 0.06 30.82 -3.00
N ASN A 12 0.88 31.49 -3.79
CA ASN A 12 0.70 31.56 -5.23
C ASN A 12 0.90 30.19 -5.91
N ILE A 13 1.94 29.45 -5.53
CA ILE A 13 2.20 28.10 -6.05
C ILE A 13 1.04 27.18 -5.72
N ILE A 14 0.51 27.20 -4.49
CA ILE A 14 -0.63 26.39 -4.09
C ILE A 14 -1.89 26.78 -4.87
N MET A 15 -2.12 28.07 -5.12
CA MET A 15 -3.26 28.51 -5.92
C MET A 15 -3.16 28.07 -7.38
N GLU A 16 -1.97 28.16 -7.99
CA GLU A 16 -1.73 27.69 -9.35
C GLU A 16 -1.90 26.17 -9.46
N LEU A 17 -1.37 25.39 -8.51
CA LEU A 17 -1.55 23.93 -8.45
C LEU A 17 -3.02 23.56 -8.28
N ASN A 18 -3.76 24.23 -7.41
CA ASN A 18 -5.19 24.00 -7.21
C ASN A 18 -6.00 24.37 -8.46
N GLY A 19 -5.62 25.44 -9.16
CA GLY A 19 -6.22 25.82 -10.44
C GLY A 19 -5.98 24.72 -11.50
N TYR A 20 -4.73 24.30 -11.64
CA TYR A 20 -4.34 23.21 -12.54
C TYR A 20 -5.07 21.89 -12.24
N LEU A 21 -5.18 21.54 -10.96
CA LEU A 21 -5.89 20.33 -10.53
C LEU A 21 -7.41 20.42 -10.78
N LYS A 22 -8.02 21.59 -10.63
CA LYS A 22 -9.45 21.80 -10.98
C LYS A 22 -9.73 21.68 -12.46
N GLU A 23 -8.87 22.26 -13.30
CA GLU A 23 -8.98 22.18 -14.76
C GLU A 23 -8.71 20.77 -15.28
N ASN A 24 -7.92 19.99 -14.57
CA ASN A 24 -7.51 18.63 -14.94
C ASN A 24 -8.05 17.58 -13.98
N GLN A 25 -9.30 17.73 -13.50
CA GLN A 25 -9.94 16.74 -12.62
C GLN A 25 -9.92 15.31 -13.17
N SER A 26 -9.88 15.15 -14.48
CA SER A 26 -9.67 13.85 -15.13
C SER A 26 -8.27 13.26 -14.88
N LEU A 27 -7.28 14.11 -14.58
CA LEU A 27 -5.91 13.66 -14.26
C LEU A 27 -5.75 13.17 -12.83
N GLN A 28 -6.65 13.57 -11.91
CA GLN A 28 -6.67 13.01 -10.54
C GLN A 28 -6.99 11.51 -10.54
N SER A 29 -7.71 11.03 -11.54
CA SER A 29 -7.98 9.60 -11.73
C SER A 29 -6.85 8.86 -12.49
N VAL A 30 -5.98 9.59 -13.18
CA VAL A 30 -4.88 9.03 -14.00
C VAL A 30 -3.61 8.77 -13.13
N GLY A 31 -3.49 9.41 -11.97
CA GLY A 31 -2.31 9.28 -11.09
C GLY A 31 -2.29 8.07 -10.18
N ILE A 32 -3.42 7.37 -10.00
CA ILE A 32 -3.52 6.20 -9.11
C ILE A 32 -3.82 4.97 -9.94
N LEU A 33 -2.84 4.08 -10.06
CA LEU A 33 -3.06 2.76 -10.64
C LEU A 33 -3.83 1.90 -9.63
N THR A 34 -5.05 1.51 -9.98
CA THR A 34 -5.87 0.58 -9.20
C THR A 34 -5.93 -0.77 -9.89
N GLU A 35 -5.62 -1.83 -9.18
CA GLU A 35 -5.73 -3.20 -9.66
C GLU A 35 -6.65 -4.02 -8.77
N THR A 36 -7.65 -4.66 -9.40
CA THR A 36 -8.53 -5.62 -8.74
C THR A 36 -7.87 -6.98 -8.68
N ARG A 37 -7.98 -7.64 -7.54
CA ARG A 37 -7.48 -8.97 -7.26
C ARG A 37 -8.60 -9.85 -6.68
N PRO A 38 -8.49 -11.18 -6.71
CA PRO A 38 -9.52 -12.06 -6.15
C PRO A 38 -9.84 -11.79 -4.67
N TRP A 39 -8.86 -11.30 -3.91
CA TRP A 39 -8.98 -10.99 -2.48
C TRP A 39 -9.41 -9.54 -2.19
N GLY A 40 -9.52 -8.67 -3.17
CA GLY A 40 -9.86 -7.26 -3.00
C GLY A 40 -9.23 -6.38 -4.07
N LYS A 41 -8.47 -5.37 -3.65
CA LYS A 41 -7.78 -4.47 -4.59
C LYS A 41 -6.56 -3.83 -3.95
N PHE A 42 -5.69 -3.29 -4.78
CA PHE A 42 -4.68 -2.34 -4.34
C PHE A 42 -4.63 -1.11 -5.25
N GLU A 43 -4.20 -0.01 -4.68
CA GLU A 43 -3.99 1.27 -5.36
C GLU A 43 -2.52 1.66 -5.16
N VAL A 44 -1.81 1.96 -6.24
CA VAL A 44 -0.43 2.46 -6.17
C VAL A 44 -0.50 3.97 -5.92
N LEU A 45 -0.06 4.40 -4.75
CA LEU A 45 -0.09 5.79 -4.32
C LEU A 45 1.20 6.54 -4.66
N LEU A 46 2.32 5.82 -4.66
CA LEU A 46 3.64 6.33 -5.02
C LEU A 46 4.45 5.20 -5.65
N ASP A 47 5.11 5.49 -6.75
CA ASP A 47 6.05 4.58 -7.41
C ASP A 47 7.30 5.37 -7.78
N ALA A 48 8.35 5.22 -6.98
CA ALA A 48 9.61 5.94 -7.10
C ALA A 48 10.78 4.92 -7.12
N PRO A 49 12.00 5.34 -7.50
CA PRO A 49 13.14 4.42 -7.57
C PRO A 49 13.53 3.77 -6.23
N ASP A 50 13.24 4.44 -5.11
CA ASP A 50 13.66 4.03 -3.76
C ASP A 50 12.52 3.58 -2.86
N VAL A 51 11.27 3.77 -3.28
CA VAL A 51 10.09 3.45 -2.48
C VAL A 51 8.86 3.21 -3.38
N LYS A 52 8.02 2.25 -2.99
CA LYS A 52 6.67 2.08 -3.55
C LYS A 52 5.67 2.03 -2.41
N VAL A 53 4.56 2.74 -2.56
CA VAL A 53 3.50 2.80 -1.56
C VAL A 53 2.19 2.37 -2.17
N LYS A 54 1.50 1.45 -1.50
CA LYS A 54 0.19 0.94 -1.89
C LYS A 54 -0.84 1.11 -0.78
N ARG A 55 -2.08 1.37 -1.17
CA ARG A 55 -3.25 1.17 -0.32
C ARG A 55 -3.88 -0.15 -0.70
N ILE A 56 -3.98 -1.06 0.25
CA ILE A 56 -4.51 -2.41 0.06
C ILE A 56 -5.83 -2.55 0.80
N THR A 57 -6.84 -3.02 0.09
CA THR A 57 -8.16 -3.35 0.64
C THR A 57 -8.38 -4.84 0.51
N VAL A 58 -8.59 -5.52 1.64
CA VAL A 58 -8.87 -6.95 1.67
C VAL A 58 -10.35 -7.15 2.00
N ASN A 59 -11.07 -7.82 1.10
CA ASN A 59 -12.48 -8.12 1.28
C ASN A 59 -12.70 -9.07 2.45
N PRO A 60 -13.90 -9.06 3.07
CA PRO A 60 -14.24 -9.97 4.15
C PRO A 60 -13.94 -11.43 3.83
N GLY A 61 -13.27 -12.12 4.75
CA GLY A 61 -12.92 -13.52 4.63
C GLY A 61 -11.80 -13.85 3.63
N GLN A 62 -11.29 -12.88 2.90
CA GLN A 62 -10.27 -13.08 1.89
C GLN A 62 -8.85 -12.89 2.44
N ARG A 63 -7.87 -13.45 1.74
CA ARG A 63 -6.47 -13.32 2.09
C ARG A 63 -5.57 -13.31 0.86
N LEU A 64 -4.45 -12.61 0.98
CA LEU A 64 -3.40 -12.63 -0.04
C LEU A 64 -2.68 -13.99 -0.02
N SER A 65 -1.89 -14.25 -1.06
CA SER A 65 -1.02 -15.43 -1.05
C SER A 65 -0.06 -15.41 0.14
N TYR A 66 0.34 -16.59 0.60
CA TYR A 66 1.48 -16.74 1.49
C TYR A 66 2.74 -16.67 0.64
N GLN A 67 3.54 -15.65 0.84
CA GLN A 67 4.57 -15.21 -0.11
C GLN A 67 5.79 -14.63 0.59
N TYR A 68 6.89 -14.48 -0.15
CA TYR A 68 8.04 -13.71 0.28
C TYR A 68 8.65 -12.93 -0.90
N HIS A 69 9.56 -12.00 -0.59
CA HIS A 69 10.25 -11.17 -1.56
C HIS A 69 11.76 -11.22 -1.31
N GLU A 70 12.54 -11.23 -2.38
CA GLU A 70 14.00 -11.29 -2.32
C GLU A 70 14.67 -9.91 -2.43
N LYS A 71 13.93 -8.92 -2.94
CA LYS A 71 14.49 -7.60 -3.30
C LYS A 71 13.88 -6.43 -2.57
N ARG A 72 12.84 -6.66 -1.75
CA ARG A 72 12.17 -5.62 -0.98
C ARG A 72 11.76 -6.09 0.40
N ARG A 73 11.66 -5.14 1.30
CA ARG A 73 11.01 -5.28 2.61
C ARG A 73 9.78 -4.41 2.66
N GLU A 74 8.88 -4.67 3.60
CA GLU A 74 7.62 -3.97 3.69
C GLU A 74 7.34 -3.49 5.11
N VAL A 75 6.60 -2.39 5.23
CA VAL A 75 5.96 -1.94 6.47
C VAL A 75 4.48 -1.77 6.16
N TRP A 76 3.63 -2.39 6.96
CA TRP A 76 2.19 -2.28 6.87
C TRP A 76 1.65 -1.48 8.04
N THR A 77 0.79 -0.50 7.75
CA THR A 77 0.05 0.28 8.75
C THR A 77 -1.43 0.15 8.48
N VAL A 78 -2.17 -0.35 9.48
CA VAL A 78 -3.62 -0.55 9.35
C VAL A 78 -4.35 0.79 9.44
N VAL A 79 -5.23 1.05 8.48
CA VAL A 79 -6.06 2.25 8.41
C VAL A 79 -7.48 1.96 8.87
N LYS A 80 -7.99 0.76 8.56
CA LYS A 80 -9.37 0.36 8.87
C LYS A 80 -9.45 -1.14 9.15
N GLY A 81 -10.17 -1.49 10.19
CA GLY A 81 -10.46 -2.88 10.56
C GLY A 81 -9.36 -3.54 11.36
N MET A 82 -9.49 -4.85 11.50
CA MET A 82 -8.52 -5.72 12.18
C MET A 82 -7.86 -6.65 11.17
N LEU A 83 -6.57 -6.43 10.94
CA LEU A 83 -5.77 -7.25 10.03
C LEU A 83 -5.18 -8.43 10.77
N THR A 84 -5.38 -9.63 10.24
CA THR A 84 -4.62 -10.82 10.59
C THR A 84 -3.40 -10.90 9.69
N ILE A 85 -2.23 -11.11 10.26
CA ILE A 85 -0.97 -11.30 9.55
C ILE A 85 -0.43 -12.69 9.90
N VAL A 86 -0.04 -13.45 8.89
CA VAL A 86 0.81 -14.62 9.10
C VAL A 86 2.23 -14.22 8.70
N LEU A 87 3.16 -14.30 9.64
CA LEU A 87 4.56 -13.93 9.45
C LEU A 87 5.42 -15.09 9.96
N ASP A 88 6.16 -15.73 9.06
CA ASP A 88 6.96 -16.93 9.33
C ASP A 88 6.20 -17.98 10.16
N ASP A 89 4.99 -18.33 9.70
CA ASP A 89 4.05 -19.28 10.29
C ASP A 89 3.44 -18.83 11.63
N GLU A 90 3.77 -17.65 12.14
CA GLU A 90 3.16 -17.06 13.32
C GLU A 90 1.98 -16.16 12.97
N LYS A 91 0.86 -16.33 13.65
CA LYS A 91 -0.35 -15.53 13.46
C LYS A 91 -0.35 -14.33 14.41
N LEU A 92 -0.40 -13.14 13.81
CA LEU A 92 -0.38 -11.85 14.51
C LEU A 92 -1.59 -11.01 14.11
N PHE A 93 -1.93 -10.01 14.95
CA PHE A 93 -3.05 -9.12 14.71
C PHE A 93 -2.62 -7.66 14.83
N ARG A 94 -3.16 -6.80 13.93
CA ARG A 94 -2.97 -5.34 14.00
C ARG A 94 -4.29 -4.65 13.74
N GLY A 95 -4.65 -3.72 14.60
CA GLY A 95 -5.80 -2.84 14.44
C GLY A 95 -5.42 -1.47 13.91
N LYS A 96 -6.42 -0.60 13.76
CA LYS A 96 -6.25 0.76 13.24
C LYS A 96 -5.11 1.52 13.94
N GLY A 97 -4.21 2.08 13.15
CA GLY A 97 -3.04 2.84 13.61
C GLY A 97 -1.83 2.00 14.01
N GLN A 98 -1.97 0.67 14.02
CA GLN A 98 -0.86 -0.23 14.34
C GLN A 98 -0.10 -0.63 13.08
N SER A 99 1.21 -0.86 13.23
CA SER A 99 2.11 -1.23 12.13
C SER A 99 2.83 -2.54 12.40
N ILE A 100 3.30 -3.16 11.33
CA ILE A 100 4.19 -4.32 11.37
C ILE A 100 5.26 -4.18 10.30
N LYS A 101 6.49 -4.56 10.64
CA LYS A 101 7.61 -4.67 9.70
C LYS A 101 7.70 -6.09 9.18
N ILE A 102 7.87 -6.22 7.86
CA ILE A 102 8.09 -7.49 7.19
C ILE A 102 9.50 -7.44 6.59
N PRO A 103 10.46 -8.13 7.21
CA PRO A 103 11.84 -8.16 6.73
C PRO A 103 11.97 -8.81 5.35
N LEU A 104 13.10 -8.53 4.70
CA LEU A 104 13.47 -9.16 3.44
C LEU A 104 13.50 -10.69 3.61
N GLY A 105 12.83 -11.40 2.71
CA GLY A 105 12.80 -12.86 2.69
C GLY A 105 11.83 -13.53 3.65
N ASP A 106 11.23 -12.80 4.59
CA ASP A 106 10.26 -13.38 5.53
C ASP A 106 8.95 -13.74 4.84
N LYS A 107 8.46 -14.94 5.12
CA LYS A 107 7.19 -15.44 4.59
C LYS A 107 6.02 -14.76 5.28
N HIS A 108 5.08 -14.24 4.50
CA HIS A 108 3.97 -13.48 5.05
C HIS A 108 2.71 -13.53 4.20
N ARG A 109 1.57 -13.28 4.83
CA ARG A 109 0.30 -13.00 4.17
C ARG A 109 -0.55 -12.07 5.02
N ALA A 110 -1.35 -11.25 4.33
CA ALA A 110 -2.43 -10.48 4.90
C ALA A 110 -3.73 -11.28 4.80
N TRP A 111 -4.53 -11.25 5.85
CA TRP A 111 -5.79 -11.97 5.94
C TRP A 111 -6.86 -11.13 6.63
N ASN A 112 -8.02 -11.04 6.05
CA ASN A 112 -9.19 -10.43 6.68
C ASN A 112 -10.14 -11.52 7.17
N GLU A 113 -10.08 -11.84 8.46
CA GLU A 113 -10.98 -12.82 9.11
C GLU A 113 -12.29 -12.18 9.60
N THR A 114 -12.53 -10.90 9.26
CA THR A 114 -13.71 -10.16 9.72
C THR A 114 -14.78 -10.07 8.63
N GLU A 115 -15.93 -9.51 9.00
CA GLU A 115 -17.09 -9.33 8.09
C GLU A 115 -17.10 -7.97 7.38
N SER A 116 -16.11 -7.12 7.64
CA SER A 116 -15.96 -5.79 7.01
C SER A 116 -14.62 -5.69 6.29
N PRO A 117 -14.50 -4.84 5.24
CA PRO A 117 -13.22 -4.64 4.57
C PRO A 117 -12.13 -4.15 5.52
N VAL A 118 -10.92 -4.67 5.33
CA VAL A 118 -9.71 -4.22 6.02
C VAL A 118 -8.86 -3.42 5.05
N VAL A 119 -8.36 -2.27 5.49
CA VAL A 119 -7.50 -1.39 4.69
C VAL A 119 -6.19 -1.15 5.42
N PHE A 120 -5.08 -1.31 4.71
CA PHE A 120 -3.77 -0.97 5.22
C PHE A 120 -2.91 -0.30 4.14
N ILE A 121 -1.95 0.50 4.59
CA ILE A 121 -0.93 1.12 3.74
C ILE A 121 0.32 0.26 3.80
N GLU A 122 0.85 -0.09 2.63
CA GLU A 122 2.08 -0.85 2.46
C GLU A 122 3.16 0.07 1.91
N VAL A 123 4.27 0.18 2.63
CA VAL A 123 5.47 0.88 2.18
C VAL A 123 6.53 -0.17 1.84
N GLN A 124 6.95 -0.21 0.58
CA GLN A 124 7.98 -1.10 0.08
C GLN A 124 9.30 -0.32 -0.06
N THR A 125 10.36 -0.85 0.49
CA THR A 125 11.73 -0.33 0.34
C THR A 125 12.68 -1.44 -0.07
N GLY A 126 13.66 -1.12 -0.90
CA GLY A 126 14.61 -2.11 -1.42
C GLY A 126 15.15 -1.72 -2.78
N THR A 127 15.54 -2.71 -3.57
CA THR A 127 16.19 -2.50 -4.87
C THR A 127 15.28 -2.69 -6.06
N TYR A 128 14.11 -3.33 -5.85
CA TYR A 128 13.16 -3.64 -6.92
C TYR A 128 11.76 -3.87 -6.37
N PHE A 129 10.73 -3.35 -7.03
CA PHE A 129 9.33 -3.38 -6.58
C PHE A 129 8.36 -4.04 -7.57
N GLY A 130 8.87 -4.77 -8.55
CA GLY A 130 8.04 -5.46 -9.54
C GLY A 130 7.25 -6.62 -8.95
N GLU A 131 6.09 -6.90 -9.53
CA GLU A 131 5.20 -7.99 -9.08
C GLU A 131 5.80 -9.38 -9.33
N ASP A 132 6.82 -9.50 -10.16
CA ASP A 132 7.58 -10.74 -10.39
C ASP A 132 8.54 -11.10 -9.25
N ASP A 133 8.75 -10.21 -8.26
CA ASP A 133 9.40 -10.52 -6.98
C ASP A 133 8.42 -11.02 -5.91
N ILE A 134 7.24 -11.45 -6.29
CA ILE A 134 6.29 -12.14 -5.43
C ILE A 134 6.48 -13.65 -5.62
N ILE A 135 7.11 -14.29 -4.64
CA ILE A 135 7.30 -15.73 -4.65
C ILE A 135 6.21 -16.36 -3.79
N ARG A 136 5.22 -16.96 -4.45
CA ARG A 136 4.05 -17.53 -3.79
C ARG A 136 4.32 -18.95 -3.32
N ILE A 137 4.08 -19.21 -2.03
CA ILE A 137 4.19 -20.52 -1.39
C ILE A 137 2.82 -21.21 -1.39
N LYS A 138 1.79 -20.46 -1.00
CA LYS A 138 0.39 -20.89 -1.00
C LYS A 138 -0.49 -19.78 -1.53
N ASP A 139 -1.35 -20.10 -2.46
CA ASP A 139 -2.31 -19.16 -3.04
C ASP A 139 -3.67 -19.84 -3.19
N ASP A 140 -4.68 -19.31 -2.50
CA ASP A 140 -6.05 -19.84 -2.52
C ASP A 140 -6.70 -19.71 -3.91
N TYR A 141 -6.19 -18.84 -4.76
CA TYR A 141 -6.73 -18.54 -6.08
C TYR A 141 -5.92 -19.16 -7.23
N LYS A 142 -4.91 -19.95 -6.92
CA LYS A 142 -4.08 -20.71 -7.88
C LYS A 142 -3.45 -19.84 -8.99
N ARG A 143 -2.87 -18.70 -8.62
CA ARG A 143 -2.25 -17.72 -9.53
C ARG A 143 -0.75 -17.97 -9.77
N ASN A 144 -0.32 -19.12 -9.94
CA ASN A 144 1.13 -19.36 -10.20
C ASN A 144 1.46 -19.28 -11.67
#